data_400877c8734c57c4ffa0b10ba0e7fcd1
#
_entry.id   400877c8734c57c4ffa0b10ba0e7fcd1
#
_cell.length_a   1.000
_cell.length_b   1.000
_cell.length_c   1.000
_cell.angle_alpha   90.00
_cell.angle_beta   90.00
_cell.angle_gamma   90.00
#
_symmetry.space_group_name_H-M   'P 1'
#
loop_
_entity.id
_entity.type
_entity.pdbx_description
1 polymer ?
#
loop_
_entity_poly.entity_id
_entity_poly.type
_entity_poly.pdbx_seq_one_letter_code
_entity_poly.pdbx_strand_id
1 'polypeptide(L)'
;RRQRQMCIRDRARKAMAGWYKDYNAPTDRKVAKRMLKIAREHMTDLPSFYTEIVDKEFNGDTDAYVDYIFDNSLFTSQEKVDELIGAFSADKYAADPIAPFVKSVWEKYNALSQARKPVVEKYYEGSRKYVAGLMLQNPKKAWASDANFTLRLTYGRVLPYSPADGIEYNYYTTLKGVMEKENPQNPTEFTVPEKLKELYAARDFGRYANAGGELPVAFLADCDITGGNSGSPVMNARGALLGLAFDGNWEAMSGDVAFEPDLQRTISVDIRYVLFIIDKFAGAGWLLDELVIE
;
A
#
# COMPACT_ATOMS: atom_id res chain seq x y z
N ARG A 1 1.46 -24.84 29.11
CA ARG A 1 0.15 -24.57 28.45
C ARG A 1 -0.40 -23.19 28.80
N ARG A 2 -0.46 -22.80 30.11
CA ARG A 2 -1.04 -21.51 30.59
C ARG A 2 -0.31 -20.29 29.98
N GLN A 3 1.00 -20.29 29.96
CA GLN A 3 1.82 -19.21 29.41
C GLN A 3 1.63 -19.03 27.88
N ARG A 4 1.52 -20.15 27.14
CA ARG A 4 1.25 -20.10 25.70
C ARG A 4 -0.15 -19.56 25.39
N GLN A 5 -1.15 -19.87 26.21
CA GLN A 5 -2.51 -19.32 26.07
C GLN A 5 -2.55 -17.81 26.37
N MET A 6 -1.81 -17.32 27.37
CA MET A 6 -1.66 -15.88 27.63
C MET A 6 -1.05 -15.16 26.44
N CYS A 7 0.06 -15.64 25.90
CA CYS A 7 0.70 -15.03 24.74
C CYS A 7 -0.21 -14.99 23.49
N ILE A 8 -1.05 -16.00 23.28
CA ILE A 8 -2.02 -16.02 22.17
C ILE A 8 -3.09 -14.96 22.40
N ARG A 9 -3.65 -14.85 23.61
CA ARG A 9 -4.66 -13.85 23.94
C ARG A 9 -4.13 -12.43 23.82
N ASP A 10 -2.93 -12.17 24.33
CA ASP A 10 -2.31 -10.84 24.26
C ASP A 10 -2.02 -10.42 22.82
N ARG A 11 -1.57 -11.38 21.98
CA ARG A 11 -1.35 -11.14 20.55
C ARG A 11 -2.67 -10.86 19.84
N ALA A 12 -3.73 -11.61 20.15
CA ALA A 12 -5.06 -11.40 19.60
C ALA A 12 -5.61 -10.02 19.98
N ARG A 13 -5.52 -9.62 21.26
CA ARG A 13 -5.94 -8.29 21.71
C ARG A 13 -5.19 -7.18 20.99
N LYS A 14 -3.87 -7.29 20.87
CA LYS A 14 -3.05 -6.28 20.17
C LYS A 14 -3.45 -6.16 18.68
N ALA A 15 -3.70 -7.29 18.01
CA ALA A 15 -4.13 -7.29 16.63
C ALA A 15 -5.51 -6.64 16.47
N MET A 16 -6.46 -6.97 17.36
CA MET A 16 -7.81 -6.41 17.32
C MET A 16 -7.81 -4.91 17.67
N ALA A 17 -7.04 -4.47 18.65
CA ALA A 17 -6.91 -3.05 18.96
C ALA A 17 -6.36 -2.25 17.76
N GLY A 18 -5.39 -2.81 17.02
CA GLY A 18 -4.90 -2.20 15.78
C GLY A 18 -5.96 -2.10 14.70
N TRP A 19 -6.79 -3.13 14.55
CA TRP A 19 -7.88 -3.16 13.57
C TRP A 19 -9.00 -2.16 13.92
N TYR A 20 -9.45 -2.11 15.20
CA TYR A 20 -10.50 -1.19 15.62
C TYR A 20 -10.11 0.28 15.62
N LYS A 21 -8.81 0.60 15.61
CA LYS A 21 -8.32 1.98 15.54
C LYS A 21 -8.88 2.75 14.35
N ASP A 22 -8.99 2.07 13.20
CA ASP A 22 -9.43 2.68 11.94
C ASP A 22 -10.80 2.12 11.48
N TYR A 23 -11.46 1.31 12.32
CA TYR A 23 -12.74 0.70 12.01
C TYR A 23 -13.89 1.69 12.11
N ASN A 24 -14.73 1.76 11.08
CA ASN A 24 -15.92 2.58 11.04
C ASN A 24 -17.17 1.72 10.76
N ALA A 25 -17.88 1.29 11.80
CA ALA A 25 -19.03 0.42 11.71
C ALA A 25 -20.15 0.94 10.79
N PRO A 26 -20.54 2.25 10.80
CA PRO A 26 -21.55 2.76 9.89
C PRO A 26 -21.18 2.64 8.40
N THR A 27 -19.91 2.84 8.07
CA THR A 27 -19.42 2.66 6.69
C THR A 27 -19.37 1.20 6.31
N ASP A 28 -18.81 0.34 7.17
CA ASP A 28 -18.69 -1.10 6.93
C ASP A 28 -20.07 -1.75 6.75
N ARG A 29 -21.06 -1.40 7.57
CA ARG A 29 -22.46 -1.84 7.42
C ARG A 29 -23.04 -1.48 6.04
N LYS A 30 -22.80 -0.27 5.53
CA LYS A 30 -23.24 0.15 4.19
C LYS A 30 -22.55 -0.64 3.08
N VAL A 31 -21.24 -0.83 3.21
CA VAL A 31 -20.43 -1.62 2.28
C VAL A 31 -20.90 -3.05 2.26
N ALA A 32 -21.09 -3.70 3.41
CA ALA A 32 -21.56 -5.07 3.53
C ALA A 32 -22.92 -5.25 2.84
N LYS A 33 -23.90 -4.36 3.10
CA LYS A 33 -25.21 -4.36 2.43
C LYS A 33 -25.07 -4.33 0.91
N ARG A 34 -24.25 -3.42 0.39
CA ARG A 34 -24.08 -3.29 -1.07
C ARG A 34 -23.37 -4.51 -1.66
N MET A 35 -22.32 -5.00 -1.00
CA MET A 35 -21.55 -6.16 -1.47
C MET A 35 -22.37 -7.44 -1.50
N LEU A 36 -23.21 -7.69 -0.49
CA LEU A 36 -24.08 -8.88 -0.47
C LEU A 36 -25.12 -8.82 -1.60
N LYS A 37 -25.68 -7.65 -1.90
CA LYS A 37 -26.57 -7.45 -3.06
C LYS A 37 -25.87 -7.71 -4.38
N ILE A 38 -24.69 -7.14 -4.60
CA ILE A 38 -23.90 -7.35 -5.81
C ILE A 38 -23.56 -8.83 -5.98
N ALA A 39 -23.13 -9.51 -4.91
CA ALA A 39 -22.85 -10.92 -4.95
C ALA A 39 -24.10 -11.73 -5.37
N ARG A 40 -25.27 -11.42 -4.80
CA ARG A 40 -26.53 -12.07 -5.15
C ARG A 40 -26.96 -11.82 -6.60
N GLU A 41 -26.73 -10.62 -7.12
CA GLU A 41 -27.09 -10.23 -8.48
C GLU A 41 -26.18 -10.88 -9.54
N HIS A 42 -24.89 -11.07 -9.22
CA HIS A 42 -23.89 -11.41 -10.23
C HIS A 42 -23.21 -12.77 -10.06
N MET A 43 -23.28 -13.40 -8.90
CA MET A 43 -22.71 -14.71 -8.68
C MET A 43 -23.73 -15.81 -8.97
N THR A 44 -23.33 -16.81 -9.77
CA THR A 44 -24.16 -17.98 -10.08
C THR A 44 -24.10 -19.08 -9.03
N ASP A 45 -23.07 -19.07 -8.19
CA ASP A 45 -22.77 -20.09 -7.19
C ASP A 45 -22.45 -19.43 -5.86
N LEU A 46 -23.49 -19.07 -5.11
CA LEU A 46 -23.43 -18.33 -3.86
C LEU A 46 -22.95 -19.20 -2.68
N PRO A 47 -22.30 -18.61 -1.66
CA PRO A 47 -22.10 -19.25 -0.36
C PRO A 47 -23.42 -19.70 0.29
N SER A 48 -23.41 -20.80 1.03
CA SER A 48 -24.63 -21.44 1.54
C SER A 48 -25.45 -20.57 2.50
N PHE A 49 -24.84 -19.59 3.17
CA PHE A 49 -25.56 -18.67 4.05
C PHE A 49 -26.71 -17.92 3.34
N TYR A 50 -26.61 -17.68 2.02
CA TYR A 50 -27.70 -17.05 1.28
C TYR A 50 -28.97 -17.89 1.30
N THR A 51 -28.85 -19.18 0.99
CA THR A 51 -30.01 -20.10 0.94
C THR A 51 -30.42 -20.62 2.31
N GLU A 52 -29.46 -20.80 3.22
CA GLU A 52 -29.72 -21.41 4.53
C GLU A 52 -30.20 -20.38 5.57
N ILE A 53 -29.77 -19.14 5.47
CA ILE A 53 -30.09 -18.10 6.45
C ILE A 53 -30.89 -16.97 5.80
N VAL A 54 -30.31 -16.28 4.79
CA VAL A 54 -30.94 -15.09 4.22
C VAL A 54 -32.32 -15.41 3.63
N ASP A 55 -32.44 -16.49 2.86
CA ASP A 55 -33.70 -16.87 2.24
C ASP A 55 -34.71 -17.42 3.25
N LYS A 56 -34.26 -18.22 4.22
CA LYS A 56 -35.17 -18.88 5.17
C LYS A 56 -35.59 -18.02 6.34
N GLU A 57 -34.67 -17.22 6.89
CA GLU A 57 -34.90 -16.47 8.12
C GLU A 57 -35.17 -14.98 7.86
N PHE A 58 -34.69 -14.43 6.74
CA PHE A 58 -34.83 -13.03 6.37
C PHE A 58 -35.61 -12.80 5.08
N ASN A 59 -36.34 -13.81 4.58
CA ASN A 59 -37.17 -13.73 3.36
C ASN A 59 -36.39 -13.21 2.13
N GLY A 60 -35.10 -13.52 2.03
CA GLY A 60 -34.25 -13.04 0.96
C GLY A 60 -33.68 -11.63 1.14
N ASP A 61 -34.01 -10.94 2.23
CA ASP A 61 -33.53 -9.57 2.51
C ASP A 61 -32.12 -9.57 3.09
N THR A 62 -31.14 -9.29 2.21
CA THR A 62 -29.72 -9.20 2.60
C THR A 62 -29.43 -8.02 3.51
N ASP A 63 -30.18 -6.93 3.41
CA ASP A 63 -29.99 -5.75 4.25
C ASP A 63 -30.42 -6.02 5.70
N ALA A 64 -31.55 -6.69 5.86
CA ALA A 64 -32.03 -7.12 7.17
C ALA A 64 -31.05 -8.12 7.84
N TYR A 65 -30.47 -9.05 7.06
CA TYR A 65 -29.45 -9.94 7.58
C TYR A 65 -28.16 -9.21 8.03
N VAL A 66 -27.69 -8.26 7.23
CA VAL A 66 -26.54 -7.43 7.61
C VAL A 66 -26.85 -6.63 8.88
N ASP A 67 -28.03 -6.00 8.95
CA ASP A 67 -28.44 -5.27 10.16
C ASP A 67 -28.42 -6.19 11.38
N TYR A 68 -28.98 -7.39 11.27
CA TYR A 68 -28.96 -8.37 12.34
C TYR A 68 -27.56 -8.74 12.81
N ILE A 69 -26.59 -8.95 11.88
CA ILE A 69 -25.19 -9.20 12.24
C ILE A 69 -24.62 -8.02 13.00
N PHE A 70 -24.74 -6.79 12.47
CA PHE A 70 -24.14 -5.60 13.09
C PHE A 70 -24.77 -5.26 14.45
N ASP A 71 -26.02 -5.60 14.67
CA ASP A 71 -26.69 -5.32 15.94
C ASP A 71 -26.39 -6.36 17.02
N ASN A 72 -26.10 -7.63 16.63
CA ASN A 72 -26.02 -8.74 17.57
C ASN A 72 -24.64 -9.42 17.70
N SER A 73 -23.71 -9.23 16.75
CA SER A 73 -22.41 -9.87 16.77
C SER A 73 -21.50 -9.33 17.89
N LEU A 74 -20.69 -10.21 18.45
CA LEU A 74 -19.63 -9.88 19.40
C LEU A 74 -18.46 -9.13 18.73
N PHE A 75 -18.39 -9.15 17.39
CA PHE A 75 -17.32 -8.51 16.62
C PHE A 75 -17.64 -7.06 16.19
N THR A 76 -18.65 -6.43 16.78
CA THR A 76 -19.06 -5.07 16.44
C THR A 76 -18.35 -3.99 17.23
N SER A 77 -17.69 -4.31 18.34
CA SER A 77 -16.86 -3.37 19.11
C SER A 77 -15.65 -4.06 19.73
N GLN A 78 -14.61 -3.27 20.01
CA GLN A 78 -13.39 -3.74 20.65
C GLN A 78 -13.68 -4.32 22.04
N GLU A 79 -14.57 -3.69 22.81
CA GLU A 79 -14.92 -4.12 24.16
C GLU A 79 -15.50 -5.53 24.17
N LYS A 80 -16.46 -5.81 23.30
CA LYS A 80 -17.07 -7.12 23.16
C LYS A 80 -16.06 -8.19 22.77
N VAL A 81 -15.15 -7.85 21.84
CA VAL A 81 -14.09 -8.79 21.42
C VAL A 81 -13.09 -9.03 22.54
N ASP A 82 -12.71 -8.01 23.29
CA ASP A 82 -11.80 -8.16 24.44
C ASP A 82 -12.40 -9.04 25.53
N GLU A 83 -13.70 -8.94 25.78
CA GLU A 83 -14.44 -9.86 26.67
C GLU A 83 -14.43 -11.29 26.13
N LEU A 84 -14.69 -11.48 24.84
CA LEU A 84 -14.63 -12.79 24.20
C LEU A 84 -13.23 -13.42 24.30
N ILE A 85 -12.17 -12.66 24.03
CA ILE A 85 -10.78 -13.11 24.18
C ILE A 85 -10.45 -13.45 25.62
N GLY A 86 -10.95 -12.67 26.56
CA GLY A 86 -10.76 -12.88 28.01
C GLY A 86 -11.38 -14.20 28.51
N ALA A 87 -12.60 -14.47 28.08
CA ALA A 87 -13.40 -15.65 28.45
C ALA A 87 -13.83 -16.44 27.21
N PHE A 88 -12.86 -16.82 26.36
CA PHE A 88 -13.14 -17.50 25.11
C PHE A 88 -13.90 -18.81 25.34
N SER A 89 -15.00 -18.96 24.59
CA SER A 89 -15.80 -20.16 24.50
C SER A 89 -16.09 -20.44 23.01
N ALA A 90 -15.84 -21.67 22.58
CA ALA A 90 -16.16 -22.10 21.22
C ALA A 90 -17.68 -22.02 20.95
N ASP A 91 -18.50 -22.31 21.98
CA ASP A 91 -19.95 -22.24 21.85
C ASP A 91 -20.46 -20.79 21.69
N LYS A 92 -19.87 -19.84 22.42
CA LYS A 92 -20.16 -18.40 22.25
C LYS A 92 -19.81 -17.91 20.83
N TYR A 93 -18.66 -18.35 20.31
CA TYR A 93 -18.28 -18.03 18.94
C TYR A 93 -19.24 -18.67 17.92
N ALA A 94 -19.57 -19.96 18.10
CA ALA A 94 -20.44 -20.66 17.17
C ALA A 94 -21.89 -20.11 17.17
N ALA A 95 -22.33 -19.53 18.27
CA ALA A 95 -23.63 -18.88 18.42
C ALA A 95 -23.66 -17.44 17.90
N ASP A 96 -22.50 -16.85 17.55
CA ASP A 96 -22.43 -15.50 17.01
C ASP A 96 -23.02 -15.45 15.59
N PRO A 97 -23.89 -14.45 15.28
CA PRO A 97 -24.54 -14.36 13.97
C PRO A 97 -23.57 -14.23 12.78
N ILE A 98 -22.34 -13.79 12.99
CA ILE A 98 -21.32 -13.72 11.93
C ILE A 98 -20.66 -15.09 11.64
N ALA A 99 -20.68 -16.03 12.58
CA ALA A 99 -19.97 -17.28 12.44
C ALA A 99 -20.43 -18.14 11.24
N PRO A 100 -21.73 -18.34 10.98
CA PRO A 100 -22.18 -19.08 9.79
C PRO A 100 -21.86 -18.36 8.48
N PHE A 101 -21.90 -17.02 8.47
CA PHE A 101 -21.47 -16.22 7.32
C PHE A 101 -20.00 -16.49 6.99
N VAL A 102 -19.10 -16.28 7.95
CA VAL A 102 -17.66 -16.49 7.78
C VAL A 102 -17.35 -17.91 7.36
N LYS A 103 -17.96 -18.90 8.02
CA LYS A 103 -17.80 -20.33 7.70
C LYS A 103 -18.19 -20.61 6.25
N SER A 104 -19.37 -20.19 5.83
CA SER A 104 -19.90 -20.43 4.49
C SER A 104 -19.05 -19.79 3.39
N VAL A 105 -18.62 -18.54 3.59
CA VAL A 105 -17.74 -17.83 2.65
C VAL A 105 -16.37 -18.54 2.57
N TRP A 106 -15.82 -18.96 3.70
CA TRP A 106 -14.51 -19.62 3.75
C TRP A 106 -14.54 -21.02 3.10
N GLU A 107 -15.60 -21.79 3.32
CA GLU A 107 -15.81 -23.08 2.66
C GLU A 107 -15.90 -22.92 1.14
N LYS A 108 -16.63 -21.91 0.67
CA LYS A 108 -16.74 -21.58 -0.76
C LYS A 108 -15.39 -21.16 -1.35
N TYR A 109 -14.68 -20.26 -0.68
CA TYR A 109 -13.35 -19.84 -1.09
C TYR A 109 -12.37 -21.01 -1.22
N ASN A 110 -12.36 -21.92 -0.23
CA ASN A 110 -11.49 -23.07 -0.25
C ASN A 110 -11.85 -24.04 -1.38
N ALA A 111 -13.13 -24.31 -1.61
CA ALA A 111 -13.59 -25.17 -2.70
C ALA A 111 -13.16 -24.61 -4.08
N LEU A 112 -13.37 -23.31 -4.31
CA LEU A 112 -12.96 -22.63 -5.53
C LEU A 112 -11.44 -22.59 -5.69
N SER A 113 -10.71 -22.35 -4.61
CA SER A 113 -9.25 -22.32 -4.60
C SER A 113 -8.66 -23.68 -4.98
N GLN A 114 -9.20 -24.78 -4.45
CA GLN A 114 -8.78 -26.13 -4.82
C GLN A 114 -9.15 -26.47 -6.29
N ALA A 115 -10.36 -26.14 -6.74
CA ALA A 115 -10.79 -26.39 -8.10
C ALA A 115 -9.95 -25.63 -9.15
N ARG A 116 -9.52 -24.42 -8.83
CA ARG A 116 -8.74 -23.59 -9.74
C ARG A 116 -7.25 -23.96 -9.80
N LYS A 117 -6.70 -24.64 -8.78
CA LYS A 117 -5.27 -24.95 -8.66
C LYS A 117 -4.65 -25.54 -9.92
N PRO A 118 -5.17 -26.65 -10.52
CA PRO A 118 -4.58 -27.24 -11.72
C PRO A 118 -4.67 -26.34 -12.95
N VAL A 119 -5.67 -25.44 -13.00
CA VAL A 119 -5.83 -24.48 -14.11
C VAL A 119 -4.78 -23.37 -13.98
N VAL A 120 -4.54 -22.88 -12.78
CA VAL A 120 -3.54 -21.86 -12.49
C VAL A 120 -2.11 -22.35 -12.81
N GLU A 121 -1.80 -23.60 -12.48
CA GLU A 121 -0.51 -24.21 -12.82
C GLU A 121 -0.28 -24.23 -14.34
N LYS A 122 -1.29 -24.66 -15.13
CA LYS A 122 -1.24 -24.63 -16.59
C LYS A 122 -1.13 -23.20 -17.15
N TYR A 123 -1.85 -22.27 -16.56
CA TYR A 123 -1.78 -20.85 -16.94
C TYR A 123 -0.36 -20.28 -16.79
N TYR A 124 0.27 -20.49 -15.64
CA TYR A 124 1.65 -20.03 -15.41
C TYR A 124 2.67 -20.72 -16.31
N GLU A 125 2.50 -22.02 -16.58
CA GLU A 125 3.35 -22.72 -17.54
C GLU A 125 3.19 -22.13 -18.94
N GLY A 126 1.95 -21.90 -19.37
CA GLY A 126 1.64 -21.29 -20.67
C GLY A 126 2.20 -19.87 -20.78
N SER A 127 2.02 -19.04 -19.76
CA SER A 127 2.56 -17.68 -19.71
C SER A 127 4.08 -17.65 -19.85
N ARG A 128 4.80 -18.52 -19.12
CA ARG A 128 6.26 -18.61 -19.25
C ARG A 128 6.69 -18.99 -20.65
N LYS A 129 6.04 -19.97 -21.28
CA LYS A 129 6.34 -20.40 -22.65
C LYS A 129 6.05 -19.29 -23.66
N TYR A 130 4.94 -18.57 -23.46
CA TYR A 130 4.56 -17.43 -24.32
C TYR A 130 5.60 -16.32 -24.26
N VAL A 131 5.98 -15.88 -23.06
CA VAL A 131 7.00 -14.84 -22.88
C VAL A 131 8.36 -15.30 -23.42
N ALA A 132 8.76 -16.55 -23.19
CA ALA A 132 9.99 -17.10 -23.78
C ALA A 132 9.97 -17.06 -25.33
N GLY A 133 8.82 -17.37 -25.93
CA GLY A 133 8.63 -17.24 -27.39
C GLY A 133 8.77 -15.81 -27.89
N LEU A 134 8.18 -14.84 -27.16
CA LEU A 134 8.33 -13.42 -27.48
C LEU A 134 9.78 -12.94 -27.39
N MET A 135 10.52 -13.41 -26.38
CA MET A 135 11.95 -13.10 -26.23
C MET A 135 12.79 -13.65 -27.38
N LEU A 136 12.51 -14.87 -27.82
CA LEU A 136 13.17 -15.47 -28.98
C LEU A 136 12.85 -14.73 -30.29
N GLN A 137 11.62 -14.27 -30.45
CA GLN A 137 11.19 -13.50 -31.62
C GLN A 137 11.83 -12.10 -31.65
N ASN A 138 12.11 -11.51 -30.48
CA ASN A 138 12.62 -10.16 -30.37
C ASN A 138 13.94 -10.11 -29.54
N PRO A 139 15.02 -10.74 -30.01
CA PRO A 139 16.24 -10.92 -29.21
C PRO A 139 17.01 -9.62 -28.91
N LYS A 140 16.68 -8.53 -29.61
CA LYS A 140 17.31 -7.20 -29.41
C LYS A 140 16.49 -6.29 -28.50
N LYS A 141 15.28 -6.70 -28.11
CA LYS A 141 14.45 -5.90 -27.19
C LYS A 141 15.02 -6.02 -25.77
N ALA A 142 15.16 -4.88 -25.09
CA ALA A 142 15.38 -4.86 -23.66
C ALA A 142 14.08 -5.26 -22.93
N TRP A 143 14.10 -6.39 -22.25
CA TRP A 143 12.97 -6.90 -21.50
C TRP A 143 13.13 -6.53 -20.03
N ALA A 144 12.15 -5.80 -19.47
CA ALA A 144 12.05 -5.56 -18.02
C ALA A 144 11.43 -6.78 -17.34
N SER A 145 11.86 -7.08 -16.12
CA SER A 145 11.30 -8.15 -15.30
C SER A 145 10.32 -7.58 -14.29
N ASP A 146 9.21 -8.28 -14.07
CA ASP A 146 8.30 -7.98 -12.98
C ASP A 146 8.97 -8.22 -11.60
N ALA A 147 8.46 -7.53 -10.57
CA ALA A 147 8.87 -7.76 -9.20
C ALA A 147 8.47 -9.18 -8.74
N ASN A 148 9.45 -9.96 -8.32
CA ASN A 148 9.28 -11.37 -7.90
C ASN A 148 10.01 -11.68 -6.60
N PHE A 149 10.28 -10.66 -5.76
CA PHE A 149 11.03 -10.75 -4.51
C PHE A 149 12.50 -11.16 -4.66
N THR A 150 13.07 -11.03 -5.86
CA THR A 150 14.51 -11.15 -6.10
C THR A 150 15.13 -9.79 -6.40
N LEU A 151 16.48 -9.70 -6.31
CA LEU A 151 17.18 -8.47 -6.67
C LEU A 151 16.91 -8.14 -8.15
N ARG A 152 16.45 -6.92 -8.39
CA ARG A 152 16.19 -6.38 -9.72
C ARG A 152 16.91 -5.04 -9.86
N LEU A 153 17.62 -4.85 -10.95
CA LEU A 153 18.24 -3.59 -11.32
C LEU A 153 17.44 -2.91 -12.41
N THR A 154 17.07 -1.67 -12.20
CA THR A 154 16.65 -0.73 -13.25
C THR A 154 17.67 0.39 -13.35
N TYR A 155 17.82 0.99 -14.52
CA TYR A 155 18.76 2.08 -14.74
C TYR A 155 18.19 3.11 -15.70
N GLY A 156 18.63 4.35 -15.57
CA GLY A 156 18.14 5.46 -16.37
C GLY A 156 18.95 6.73 -16.07
N ARG A 157 18.37 7.86 -16.39
CA ARG A 157 18.95 9.19 -16.23
C ARG A 157 18.02 10.10 -15.44
N VAL A 158 18.59 11.04 -14.73
CA VAL A 158 17.83 12.14 -14.12
C VAL A 158 17.39 13.10 -15.24
N LEU A 159 16.09 13.23 -15.46
CA LEU A 159 15.52 14.00 -16.58
C LEU A 159 14.24 14.73 -16.17
N PRO A 160 13.99 15.93 -16.72
CA PRO A 160 12.66 16.55 -16.73
C PRO A 160 11.72 15.81 -17.68
N TYR A 161 10.46 16.27 -17.78
CA TYR A 161 9.54 15.82 -18.80
C TYR A 161 8.48 16.87 -19.15
N SER A 162 7.87 16.71 -20.31
CA SER A 162 6.82 17.61 -20.81
C SER A 162 5.55 16.81 -21.04
N PRO A 163 4.56 16.84 -20.14
CA PRO A 163 3.33 16.03 -20.24
C PRO A 163 2.37 16.54 -21.32
N ALA A 164 2.49 17.82 -21.72
CA ALA A 164 1.68 18.46 -22.74
C ALA A 164 2.41 19.66 -23.36
N ASP A 165 1.89 20.15 -24.49
CA ASP A 165 2.41 21.34 -25.14
C ASP A 165 2.41 22.54 -24.18
N GLY A 166 3.55 23.21 -24.09
CA GLY A 166 3.74 24.38 -23.23
C GLY A 166 3.92 24.09 -21.74
N ILE A 167 3.98 22.81 -21.32
CA ILE A 167 4.21 22.42 -19.92
C ILE A 167 5.54 21.66 -19.83
N GLU A 168 6.40 22.12 -18.94
CA GLU A 168 7.66 21.45 -18.60
C GLU A 168 7.77 21.29 -17.09
N TYR A 169 7.93 20.06 -16.61
CA TYR A 169 8.23 19.74 -15.23
C TYR A 169 9.74 19.55 -15.06
N ASN A 170 10.33 20.32 -14.13
CA ASN A 170 11.74 20.22 -13.79
C ASN A 170 12.03 18.83 -13.19
N TYR A 171 13.30 18.39 -13.30
CA TYR A 171 13.75 17.10 -12.78
C TYR A 171 13.86 17.05 -11.25
N TYR A 172 13.70 18.16 -10.53
CA TYR A 172 13.74 18.18 -9.07
C TYR A 172 12.75 19.20 -8.49
N THR A 173 12.39 18.99 -7.24
CA THR A 173 11.62 19.91 -6.40
C THR A 173 12.42 20.32 -5.19
N THR A 174 12.01 21.42 -4.54
CA THR A 174 12.71 21.98 -3.38
C THR A 174 11.78 22.09 -2.17
N LEU A 175 12.34 22.41 -0.99
CA LEU A 175 11.58 22.62 0.23
C LEU A 175 10.54 23.76 0.07
N LYS A 176 10.73 24.67 -0.86
CA LYS A 176 9.72 25.70 -1.21
C LYS A 176 8.38 25.06 -1.59
N GLY A 177 8.39 24.01 -2.42
CA GLY A 177 7.17 23.30 -2.82
C GLY A 177 6.47 22.61 -1.66
N VAL A 178 7.19 22.17 -0.63
CA VAL A 178 6.60 21.64 0.60
C VAL A 178 5.83 22.74 1.35
N MET A 179 6.41 23.93 1.46
CA MET A 179 5.75 25.09 2.10
C MET A 179 4.52 25.55 1.32
N GLU A 180 4.58 25.56 -0.01
CA GLU A 180 3.46 25.95 -0.89
C GLU A 180 2.26 24.97 -0.81
N LYS A 181 2.50 23.72 -0.45
CA LYS A 181 1.45 22.69 -0.32
C LYS A 181 0.78 22.68 1.04
N GLU A 182 1.26 23.43 2.02
CA GLU A 182 0.62 23.45 3.34
C GLU A 182 -0.86 23.81 3.20
N ASN A 183 -1.72 22.99 3.76
CA ASN A 183 -3.17 23.20 3.71
C ASN A 183 -3.81 22.95 5.08
N PRO A 184 -4.13 24.00 5.83
CA PRO A 184 -4.79 23.88 7.15
C PRO A 184 -6.16 23.17 7.11
N GLN A 185 -6.80 23.10 5.93
CA GLN A 185 -8.07 22.39 5.75
C GLN A 185 -7.90 20.88 5.57
N ASN A 186 -6.68 20.43 5.27
CA ASN A 186 -6.32 19.01 5.23
C ASN A 186 -5.07 18.76 6.09
N PRO A 187 -5.20 18.83 7.42
CA PRO A 187 -4.05 18.71 8.34
C PRO A 187 -3.48 17.30 8.40
N THR A 188 -4.18 16.30 7.91
CA THR A 188 -3.70 14.91 7.91
C THR A 188 -2.57 14.71 6.90
N GLU A 189 -2.66 15.35 5.73
CA GLU A 189 -1.72 15.14 4.61
C GLU A 189 -0.79 16.32 4.38
N PHE A 190 -1.25 17.54 4.63
CA PHE A 190 -0.56 18.78 4.24
C PHE A 190 -0.24 19.70 5.41
N THR A 191 0.16 19.13 6.54
CA THR A 191 0.72 19.89 7.66
C THR A 191 2.23 19.96 7.57
N VAL A 192 2.77 21.18 7.60
CA VAL A 192 4.22 21.40 7.70
C VAL A 192 4.58 21.65 9.17
N PRO A 193 5.48 20.83 9.79
CA PRO A 193 5.91 21.04 11.17
C PRO A 193 6.55 22.43 11.36
N GLU A 194 6.24 23.10 12.48
CA GLU A 194 6.70 24.47 12.75
C GLU A 194 8.22 24.58 12.69
N LYS A 195 8.97 23.66 13.29
CA LYS A 195 10.43 23.62 13.21
C LYS A 195 10.95 23.59 11.75
N LEU A 196 10.23 22.91 10.84
CA LEU A 196 10.62 22.89 9.42
C LEU A 196 10.41 24.25 8.74
N LYS A 197 9.33 24.96 9.12
CA LYS A 197 9.09 26.34 8.67
C LYS A 197 10.15 27.32 9.18
N GLU A 198 10.54 27.18 10.45
CA GLU A 198 11.63 27.99 11.03
C GLU A 198 12.95 27.79 10.29
N LEU A 199 13.34 26.53 10.05
CA LEU A 199 14.55 26.20 9.28
C LEU A 199 14.47 26.74 7.85
N TYR A 200 13.30 26.66 7.22
CA TYR A 200 13.07 27.21 5.88
C TYR A 200 13.20 28.74 5.86
N ALA A 201 12.55 29.44 6.79
CA ALA A 201 12.59 30.90 6.89
C ALA A 201 14.01 31.41 7.17
N ALA A 202 14.76 30.73 8.02
CA ALA A 202 16.15 31.03 8.31
C ALA A 202 17.11 30.63 7.18
N ARG A 203 16.64 29.87 6.18
CA ARG A 203 17.47 29.25 5.12
C ARG A 203 18.63 28.42 5.71
N ASP A 204 18.43 27.83 6.88
CA ASP A 204 19.44 26.99 7.55
C ASP A 204 19.49 25.59 6.94
N PHE A 205 19.87 25.51 5.68
CA PHE A 205 20.02 24.25 4.94
C PHE A 205 21.42 23.63 5.08
N GLY A 206 22.39 24.39 5.60
CA GLY A 206 23.77 23.93 5.77
C GLY A 206 24.34 23.36 4.46
N ARG A 207 25.09 22.29 4.55
CA ARG A 207 25.74 21.61 3.42
C ARG A 207 24.77 20.88 2.48
N TYR A 208 23.49 20.83 2.80
CA TYR A 208 22.47 20.10 2.02
C TYR A 208 21.86 20.95 0.91
N ALA A 209 22.11 22.25 0.90
CA ALA A 209 21.69 23.14 -0.16
C ALA A 209 22.40 22.81 -1.50
N ASN A 210 21.67 23.00 -2.60
CA ASN A 210 22.28 22.98 -3.93
C ASN A 210 23.09 24.27 -4.20
N ALA A 211 23.73 24.37 -5.36
CA ALA A 211 24.50 25.55 -5.75
C ALA A 211 23.67 26.85 -5.83
N GLY A 212 22.35 26.72 -6.00
CA GLY A 212 21.41 27.85 -5.97
C GLY A 212 20.98 28.27 -4.55
N GLY A 213 21.47 27.60 -3.51
CA GLY A 213 21.10 27.85 -2.12
C GLY A 213 19.70 27.32 -1.76
N GLU A 214 19.14 26.40 -2.52
CA GLU A 214 17.86 25.74 -2.26
C GLU A 214 18.09 24.34 -1.71
N LEU A 215 17.16 23.84 -0.90
CA LEU A 215 17.17 22.46 -0.42
C LEU A 215 16.35 21.58 -1.37
N PRO A 216 16.97 20.69 -2.17
CA PRO A 216 16.27 19.73 -2.99
C PRO A 216 15.53 18.71 -2.11
N VAL A 217 14.32 18.30 -2.53
CA VAL A 217 13.47 17.36 -1.79
C VAL A 217 13.26 16.06 -2.55
N ALA A 218 12.97 16.15 -3.83
CA ALA A 218 12.76 14.99 -4.69
C ALA A 218 13.33 15.25 -6.09
N PHE A 219 13.65 14.18 -6.80
CA PHE A 219 14.09 14.24 -8.20
C PHE A 219 13.45 13.14 -9.04
N LEU A 220 13.50 13.33 -10.36
CA LEU A 220 12.92 12.47 -11.36
C LEU A 220 14.00 11.71 -12.14
N ALA A 221 13.73 10.45 -12.47
CA ALA A 221 14.55 9.65 -13.37
C ALA A 221 13.66 8.84 -14.33
N ASP A 222 14.19 8.48 -15.51
CA ASP A 222 13.51 7.64 -16.49
C ASP A 222 13.70 6.13 -16.24
N CYS A 223 13.99 5.76 -14.99
CA CYS A 223 14.04 4.37 -14.57
C CYS A 223 12.62 3.74 -14.59
N ASP A 224 12.52 2.53 -15.11
CA ASP A 224 11.28 1.75 -15.03
C ASP A 224 11.15 1.10 -13.66
N ILE A 225 10.10 1.44 -12.93
CA ILE A 225 9.78 0.91 -11.60
C ILE A 225 8.37 0.32 -11.55
N THR A 226 8.17 -0.57 -10.61
CA THR A 226 6.85 -1.14 -10.29
C THR A 226 6.70 -1.34 -8.78
N GLY A 227 5.56 -1.84 -8.34
CA GLY A 227 5.34 -2.16 -6.94
C GLY A 227 6.46 -3.04 -6.35
N GLY A 228 6.98 -2.65 -5.19
CA GLY A 228 8.16 -3.24 -4.54
C GLY A 228 9.45 -2.41 -4.65
N ASN A 229 9.50 -1.43 -5.54
CA ASN A 229 10.63 -0.50 -5.62
C ASN A 229 10.63 0.58 -4.52
N SER A 230 9.51 0.77 -3.81
CA SER A 230 9.41 1.76 -2.73
C SER A 230 10.47 1.52 -1.65
N GLY A 231 11.29 2.56 -1.36
CA GLY A 231 12.42 2.50 -0.46
C GLY A 231 13.71 1.94 -1.06
N SER A 232 13.73 1.59 -2.35
CA SER A 232 14.95 1.11 -3.02
C SER A 232 15.98 2.22 -3.16
N PRO A 233 17.29 1.90 -2.97
CA PRO A 233 18.36 2.87 -3.13
C PRO A 233 18.53 3.28 -4.60
N VAL A 234 18.58 4.58 -4.84
CA VAL A 234 18.98 5.16 -6.13
C VAL A 234 20.43 5.60 -6.03
N MET A 235 21.26 5.03 -6.87
CA MET A 235 22.71 5.20 -6.82
C MET A 235 23.26 5.75 -8.14
N ASN A 236 24.38 6.48 -8.06
CA ASN A 236 25.13 6.83 -9.25
C ASN A 236 26.00 5.65 -9.74
N ALA A 237 26.70 5.83 -10.86
CA ALA A 237 27.56 4.80 -11.45
C ALA A 237 28.75 4.39 -10.55
N ARG A 238 29.06 5.16 -9.50
CA ARG A 238 30.12 4.83 -8.51
C ARG A 238 29.57 4.10 -7.29
N GLY A 239 28.26 3.90 -7.21
CA GLY A 239 27.57 3.29 -6.07
C GLY A 239 27.27 4.24 -4.92
N ALA A 240 27.46 5.56 -5.09
CA ALA A 240 27.05 6.55 -4.09
C ALA A 240 25.54 6.72 -4.11
N LEU A 241 24.91 6.72 -2.92
CA LEU A 241 23.47 6.89 -2.75
C LEU A 241 23.05 8.32 -3.07
N LEU A 242 22.16 8.48 -4.03
CA LEU A 242 21.56 9.76 -4.44
C LEU A 242 20.20 10.01 -3.82
N GLY A 243 19.46 8.96 -3.52
CA GLY A 243 18.11 9.04 -3.00
C GLY A 243 17.46 7.69 -2.81
N LEU A 244 16.17 7.71 -2.47
CA LEU A 244 15.33 6.53 -2.30
C LEU A 244 14.13 6.66 -3.20
N ALA A 245 13.91 5.66 -4.08
CA ALA A 245 12.73 5.63 -4.93
C ALA A 245 11.47 5.41 -4.07
N PHE A 246 10.36 6.11 -4.38
CA PHE A 246 9.14 5.94 -3.61
C PHE A 246 7.85 5.91 -4.46
N ASP A 247 7.84 6.53 -5.65
CA ASP A 247 6.64 6.57 -6.48
C ASP A 247 6.98 6.79 -7.97
N GLY A 248 5.97 6.66 -8.83
CA GLY A 248 5.97 7.12 -10.21
C GLY A 248 5.22 8.44 -10.36
N ASN A 249 5.49 9.20 -11.43
CA ASN A 249 4.67 10.34 -11.78
C ASN A 249 3.28 9.89 -12.28
N TRP A 250 2.35 10.84 -12.44
CA TRP A 250 0.98 10.52 -12.89
C TRP A 250 0.96 9.74 -14.21
N GLU A 251 1.83 10.09 -15.14
CA GLU A 251 1.96 9.47 -16.45
C GLU A 251 2.51 8.02 -16.39
N ALA A 252 3.10 7.63 -15.25
CA ALA A 252 3.57 6.26 -15.03
C ALA A 252 2.46 5.25 -14.65
N MET A 253 1.21 5.69 -14.48
CA MET A 253 0.08 4.82 -14.09
C MET A 253 -0.18 3.69 -15.09
N SER A 254 0.19 3.84 -16.34
CA SER A 254 0.10 2.81 -17.39
C SER A 254 1.36 1.96 -17.54
N GLY A 255 2.39 2.18 -16.74
CA GLY A 255 3.72 1.60 -16.89
C GLY A 255 3.77 0.09 -16.91
N ASP A 256 2.91 -0.56 -16.11
CA ASP A 256 2.81 -2.02 -16.07
C ASP A 256 2.24 -2.63 -17.38
N VAL A 257 1.58 -1.82 -18.21
CA VAL A 257 1.03 -2.23 -19.51
C VAL A 257 1.95 -1.80 -20.64
N ALA A 258 2.38 -0.54 -20.63
CA ALA A 258 3.26 0.04 -21.66
C ALA A 258 4.11 1.13 -21.01
N PHE A 259 5.44 0.96 -21.07
CA PHE A 259 6.38 1.98 -20.60
C PHE A 259 6.62 3.03 -21.70
N GLU A 260 6.34 4.30 -21.35
CA GLU A 260 6.53 5.46 -22.21
C GLU A 260 7.71 6.31 -21.74
N PRO A 261 8.92 6.13 -22.30
CA PRO A 261 10.15 6.73 -21.76
C PRO A 261 10.17 8.26 -21.79
N ASP A 262 9.38 8.87 -22.66
CA ASP A 262 9.31 10.34 -22.76
C ASP A 262 8.47 10.97 -21.63
N LEU A 263 7.52 10.23 -21.06
CA LEU A 263 6.56 10.73 -20.08
C LEU A 263 6.75 10.13 -18.69
N GLN A 264 7.05 8.84 -18.60
CA GLN A 264 7.11 8.16 -17.31
C GLN A 264 8.39 8.47 -16.55
N ARG A 265 8.23 8.80 -15.27
CA ARG A 265 9.35 9.11 -14.37
C ARG A 265 9.18 8.41 -13.02
N THR A 266 10.28 7.87 -12.55
CA THR A 266 10.45 7.48 -11.14
C THR A 266 10.65 8.73 -10.31
N ILE A 267 9.95 8.84 -9.19
CA ILE A 267 10.13 9.90 -8.19
C ILE A 267 10.96 9.32 -7.04
N SER A 268 12.04 10.03 -6.70
CA SER A 268 12.93 9.64 -5.61
C SER A 268 13.12 10.80 -4.64
N VAL A 269 13.09 10.53 -3.33
CA VAL A 269 13.49 11.53 -2.35
C VAL A 269 15.00 11.77 -2.46
N ASP A 270 15.40 13.03 -2.49
CA ASP A 270 16.82 13.41 -2.55
C ASP A 270 17.52 13.08 -1.23
N ILE A 271 18.67 12.43 -1.29
CA ILE A 271 19.43 12.05 -0.08
C ILE A 271 19.82 13.27 0.78
N ARG A 272 20.02 14.43 0.17
CA ARG A 272 20.32 15.66 0.90
C ARG A 272 19.16 16.08 1.81
N TYR A 273 17.91 15.88 1.36
CA TYR A 273 16.75 16.14 2.20
C TYR A 273 16.67 15.13 3.37
N VAL A 274 16.92 13.87 3.12
CA VAL A 274 16.96 12.84 4.17
C VAL A 274 18.00 13.19 5.24
N LEU A 275 19.20 13.53 4.82
CA LEU A 275 20.29 13.91 5.73
C LEU A 275 19.99 15.23 6.48
N PHE A 276 19.39 16.21 5.81
CA PHE A 276 18.92 17.45 6.42
C PHE A 276 17.88 17.18 7.52
N ILE A 277 16.93 16.30 7.27
CA ILE A 277 15.92 15.91 8.27
C ILE A 277 16.58 15.24 9.48
N ILE A 278 17.53 14.35 9.27
CA ILE A 278 18.25 13.67 10.37
C ILE A 278 19.06 14.70 11.17
N ASP A 279 19.83 15.54 10.52
CA ASP A 279 20.75 16.49 11.17
C ASP A 279 19.99 17.69 11.78
N LYS A 280 19.39 18.53 10.93
CA LYS A 280 18.85 19.81 11.34
C LYS A 280 17.47 19.71 11.98
N PHE A 281 16.58 18.94 11.38
CA PHE A 281 15.21 18.83 11.87
C PHE A 281 15.12 17.92 13.12
N ALA A 282 15.68 16.72 13.07
CA ALA A 282 15.65 15.78 14.20
C ALA A 282 16.73 16.06 15.26
N GLY A 283 17.81 16.81 14.91
CA GLY A 283 18.94 17.06 15.80
C GLY A 283 19.78 15.80 16.08
N ALA A 284 19.73 14.82 15.15
CA ALA A 284 20.43 13.55 15.27
C ALA A 284 21.69 13.49 14.37
N GLY A 285 22.39 14.61 14.22
CA GLY A 285 23.57 14.74 13.37
C GLY A 285 24.68 13.75 13.67
N TRP A 286 24.75 13.22 14.90
CA TRP A 286 25.70 12.17 15.27
C TRP A 286 25.57 10.89 14.46
N LEU A 287 24.40 10.59 13.89
CA LEU A 287 24.21 9.45 12.98
C LEU A 287 24.98 9.61 11.67
N LEU A 288 25.25 10.85 11.29
CA LEU A 288 25.98 11.16 10.05
C LEU A 288 27.49 10.89 10.17
N ASP A 289 28.01 10.81 11.41
CA ASP A 289 29.42 10.49 11.66
C ASP A 289 29.73 9.03 11.29
N GLU A 290 28.69 8.19 11.16
CA GLU A 290 28.83 6.80 10.72
C GLU A 290 28.79 6.66 9.18
N LEU A 291 28.53 7.75 8.44
CA LEU A 291 28.37 7.77 7.00
C LEU A 291 29.56 8.42 6.30
N VAL A 292 29.90 7.91 5.13
CA VAL A 292 30.81 8.59 4.21
C VAL A 292 29.97 9.46 3.28
N ILE A 293 30.07 10.77 3.45
CA ILE A 293 29.31 11.75 2.66
C ILE A 293 30.28 12.50 1.74
N GLU A 294 30.07 12.34 0.42
CA GLU A 294 30.87 12.99 -0.64
C GLU A 294 30.34 14.40 -0.97
#